data_a0021e63e513dc56a194a29506daec22
#
_entry.id   a0021e63e513dc56a194a29506daec22
#
_cell.length_a   1.000
_cell.length_b   1.000
_cell.length_c   1.000
_cell.angle_alpha   90.00
_cell.angle_beta   90.00
_cell.angle_gamma   90.00
#
_symmetry.space_group_name_H-M   'P 1'
#
loop_
_entity.id
_entity.type
_entity.pdbx_description
1 polymer ?
#
loop_
_entity_poly.entity_id
_entity_poly.type
_entity_poly.pdbx_seq_one_letter_code
_entity_poly.pdbx_strand_id
1 'polypeptide(L)'
;MMHKKSAKYFFENAQKASKSAKRTLSGGEKAGLAVQTVANEVLTSSEFANPKRRLSHLMTMYGFILFVVATVALIFGHPTSADAGVWPMVWHIGAISLAVGGYWFWFFIRVDVASEGVKWYNFNGRGDIFIVGLLSTATFALIWSGTMNMLAFVLFIASSTVLFGSVFWSKFAHMFFKPAAAYQKKCVKADGSNENLPGEYDLSGSDVQSRFPDIPEYMGTNPENMGLGIKREPPNHF
;
A
#
# COMPACT_ATOMS: atom_id res chain seq x y z
N MET A 1 -13.39 10.34 -12.54
CA MET A 1 -12.12 9.81 -11.98
C MET A 1 -12.08 10.11 -10.49
N MET A 2 -12.03 9.07 -9.66
CA MET A 2 -12.05 9.20 -8.19
C MET A 2 -10.82 9.95 -7.65
N HIS A 3 -9.68 9.83 -8.32
CA HIS A 3 -8.41 10.41 -7.86
C HIS A 3 -8.01 11.75 -8.51
N LYS A 4 -8.87 12.34 -9.34
CA LYS A 4 -8.55 13.63 -10.01
C LYS A 4 -8.29 14.75 -9.00
N LYS A 5 -9.11 14.84 -7.95
CA LYS A 5 -8.95 15.83 -6.88
C LYS A 5 -7.66 15.61 -6.08
N SER A 6 -7.36 14.33 -5.74
CA SER A 6 -6.14 13.98 -5.00
C SER A 6 -4.87 14.25 -5.81
N ALA A 7 -4.87 13.93 -7.11
CA ALA A 7 -3.76 14.23 -7.98
C ALA A 7 -3.54 15.74 -8.13
N LYS A 8 -4.60 16.51 -8.34
CA LYS A 8 -4.53 17.97 -8.41
C LYS A 8 -3.94 18.55 -7.13
N TYR A 9 -4.47 18.13 -5.97
CA TYR A 9 -4.00 18.56 -4.66
C TYR A 9 -2.51 18.21 -4.45
N PHE A 10 -2.09 17.03 -4.84
CA PHE A 10 -0.69 16.59 -4.78
C PHE A 10 0.23 17.52 -5.55
N PHE A 11 -0.09 17.85 -6.80
CA PHE A 11 0.72 18.74 -7.62
C PHE A 11 0.70 20.19 -7.15
N GLU A 12 -0.44 20.69 -6.68
CA GLU A 12 -0.54 22.03 -6.09
C GLU A 12 0.30 22.17 -4.82
N ASN A 13 0.29 21.14 -3.96
CA ASN A 13 1.12 21.13 -2.76
C ASN A 13 2.63 21.04 -3.10
N ALA A 14 3.00 20.26 -4.10
CA ALA A 14 4.38 20.22 -4.57
C ALA A 14 4.87 21.61 -5.06
N GLN A 15 4.02 22.35 -5.76
CA GLN A 15 4.33 23.72 -6.18
C GLN A 15 4.42 24.71 -5.03
N LYS A 16 3.51 24.61 -4.04
CA LYS A 16 3.56 25.44 -2.83
C LYS A 16 4.84 25.18 -2.03
N ALA A 17 5.14 23.91 -1.78
CA ALA A 17 6.36 23.48 -1.08
C ALA A 17 7.62 24.02 -1.76
N SER A 18 7.68 23.95 -3.08
CA SER A 18 8.79 24.51 -3.87
C SER A 18 8.97 26.03 -3.69
N LYS A 19 7.88 26.78 -3.46
CA LYS A 19 7.93 28.23 -3.23
C LYS A 19 8.31 28.60 -1.80
N SER A 20 7.99 27.77 -0.82
CA SER A 20 8.28 27.97 0.61
C SER A 20 9.55 27.26 1.07
N ALA A 21 10.27 26.62 0.16
CA ALA A 21 11.50 25.89 0.46
C ALA A 21 12.59 26.81 1.02
N LYS A 22 13.20 26.41 2.13
CA LYS A 22 14.32 27.13 2.77
C LYS A 22 15.65 26.85 2.07
N ARG A 23 15.75 25.73 1.36
CA ARG A 23 16.90 25.35 0.55
C ARG A 23 16.47 24.55 -0.70
N THR A 24 17.28 24.63 -1.73
CA THR A 24 17.07 23.83 -2.95
C THR A 24 17.75 22.48 -2.79
N LEU A 25 17.00 21.38 -3.00
CA LEU A 25 17.55 20.03 -3.01
C LEU A 25 18.28 19.77 -4.33
N SER A 26 19.49 19.25 -4.24
CA SER A 26 20.26 18.78 -5.41
C SER A 26 19.61 17.55 -6.07
N GLY A 27 19.97 17.28 -7.33
CA GLY A 27 19.50 16.07 -8.02
C GLY A 27 19.90 14.78 -7.30
N GLY A 28 21.09 14.73 -6.72
CA GLY A 28 21.58 13.58 -5.94
C GLY A 28 20.77 13.36 -4.66
N GLU A 29 20.46 14.43 -3.90
CA GLU A 29 19.60 14.35 -2.72
C GLU A 29 18.20 13.83 -3.06
N LYS A 30 17.59 14.35 -4.13
CA LYS A 30 16.28 13.89 -4.62
C LYS A 30 16.30 12.41 -5.00
N ALA A 31 17.36 11.97 -5.70
CA ALA A 31 17.54 10.57 -6.05
C ALA A 31 17.70 9.69 -4.79
N GLY A 32 18.50 10.13 -3.82
CA GLY A 32 18.65 9.44 -2.54
C GLY A 32 17.33 9.29 -1.78
N LEU A 33 16.53 10.36 -1.70
CA LEU A 33 15.21 10.33 -1.08
C LEU A 33 14.23 9.41 -1.84
N ALA A 34 14.31 9.37 -3.17
CA ALA A 34 13.50 8.46 -3.98
C ALA A 34 13.86 6.99 -3.70
N VAL A 35 15.15 6.65 -3.69
CA VAL A 35 15.64 5.31 -3.35
C VAL A 35 15.21 4.92 -1.93
N GLN A 36 15.38 5.79 -0.96
CA GLN A 36 14.94 5.56 0.41
C GLN A 36 13.42 5.35 0.51
N THR A 37 12.64 6.09 -0.29
CA THR A 37 11.18 5.92 -0.33
C THR A 37 10.80 4.57 -0.90
N VAL A 38 11.42 4.16 -2.01
CA VAL A 38 11.17 2.84 -2.59
C VAL A 38 11.57 1.74 -1.61
N ALA A 39 12.74 1.82 -1.00
CA ALA A 39 13.22 0.81 -0.06
C ALA A 39 12.30 0.68 1.15
N ASN A 40 11.96 1.78 1.81
CA ASN A 40 11.23 1.75 3.07
C ASN A 40 9.72 1.62 2.89
N GLU A 41 9.12 2.43 2.01
CA GLU A 41 7.67 2.50 1.90
C GLU A 41 7.09 1.44 0.95
N VAL A 42 7.81 1.15 -0.16
CA VAL A 42 7.33 0.18 -1.15
C VAL A 42 7.82 -1.23 -0.79
N LEU A 43 9.14 -1.47 -0.78
CA LEU A 43 9.65 -2.83 -0.63
C LEU A 43 9.42 -3.43 0.76
N THR A 44 9.53 -2.64 1.81
CA THR A 44 9.35 -3.16 3.17
C THR A 44 8.02 -2.81 3.81
N SER A 45 7.22 -1.94 3.18
CA SER A 45 5.93 -1.46 3.71
C SER A 45 6.04 -1.02 5.18
N SER A 46 7.08 -0.24 5.50
CA SER A 46 7.39 0.18 6.87
C SER A 46 6.32 1.10 7.48
N GLU A 47 5.42 1.62 6.66
CA GLU A 47 4.26 2.41 7.10
C GLU A 47 3.29 1.63 8.01
N PHE A 48 3.30 0.28 7.91
CA PHE A 48 2.44 -0.55 8.74
C PHE A 48 3.10 -0.88 10.08
N ALA A 49 2.61 -0.26 11.15
CA ALA A 49 3.03 -0.56 12.52
C ALA A 49 2.60 -1.96 12.97
N ASN A 50 1.42 -2.44 12.52
CA ASN A 50 0.93 -3.78 12.84
C ASN A 50 1.65 -4.85 11.99
N PRO A 51 2.42 -5.78 12.60
CA PRO A 51 3.20 -6.77 11.88
C PRO A 51 2.34 -7.75 11.08
N LYS A 52 1.16 -8.12 11.58
CA LYS A 52 0.21 -9.00 10.86
C LYS A 52 -0.31 -8.32 9.59
N ARG A 53 -0.70 -7.05 9.70
CA ARG A 53 -1.13 -6.24 8.54
C ARG A 53 -0.01 -6.06 7.53
N ARG A 54 1.20 -5.80 8.01
CA ARG A 54 2.39 -5.67 7.17
C ARG A 54 2.69 -6.96 6.42
N LEU A 55 2.69 -8.10 7.10
CA LEU A 55 2.96 -9.40 6.46
C LEU A 55 1.90 -9.75 5.41
N SER A 56 0.62 -9.60 5.73
CA SER A 56 -0.47 -9.80 4.77
C SER A 56 -0.32 -8.91 3.54
N HIS A 57 0.01 -7.63 3.74
CA HIS A 57 0.26 -6.70 2.63
C HIS A 57 1.46 -7.11 1.77
N LEU A 58 2.58 -7.49 2.38
CA LEU A 58 3.78 -7.95 1.66
C LEU A 58 3.50 -9.22 0.85
N MET A 59 2.78 -10.20 1.43
CA MET A 59 2.38 -11.41 0.70
C MET A 59 1.51 -11.08 -0.51
N THR A 60 0.54 -10.18 -0.32
CA THR A 60 -0.36 -9.74 -1.41
C THR A 60 0.41 -8.97 -2.49
N MET A 61 1.28 -8.05 -2.10
CA MET A 61 2.05 -7.21 -3.02
C MET A 61 3.08 -8.02 -3.82
N TYR A 62 3.92 -8.78 -3.15
CA TYR A 62 4.92 -9.60 -3.83
C TYR A 62 4.28 -10.73 -4.62
N GLY A 63 3.21 -11.34 -4.07
CA GLY A 63 2.41 -12.31 -4.79
C GLY A 63 1.85 -11.75 -6.09
N PHE A 64 1.31 -10.54 -6.05
CA PHE A 64 0.80 -9.84 -7.24
C PHE A 64 1.91 -9.56 -8.27
N ILE A 65 3.06 -9.05 -7.82
CA ILE A 65 4.20 -8.77 -8.72
C ILE A 65 4.67 -10.06 -9.40
N LEU A 66 4.91 -11.12 -8.64
CA LEU A 66 5.35 -12.41 -9.18
C LEU A 66 4.33 -12.98 -10.17
N PHE A 67 3.06 -12.94 -9.81
CA PHE A 67 1.97 -13.42 -10.66
C PHE A 67 1.88 -12.66 -11.98
N VAL A 68 1.92 -11.33 -11.95
CA VAL A 68 1.86 -10.50 -13.17
C VAL A 68 3.12 -10.68 -14.03
N VAL A 69 4.30 -10.63 -13.43
CA VAL A 69 5.57 -10.80 -14.17
C VAL A 69 5.62 -12.19 -14.83
N ALA A 70 5.27 -13.24 -14.09
CA ALA A 70 5.22 -14.59 -14.66
C ALA A 70 4.16 -14.73 -15.76
N THR A 71 2.99 -14.08 -15.60
CA THR A 71 1.96 -14.06 -16.64
C THR A 71 2.48 -13.41 -17.93
N VAL A 72 3.14 -12.27 -17.80
CA VAL A 72 3.74 -11.58 -18.96
C VAL A 72 4.84 -12.43 -19.61
N ALA A 73 5.71 -13.05 -18.81
CA ALA A 73 6.77 -13.91 -19.30
C ALA A 73 6.21 -15.13 -20.04
N LEU A 74 5.17 -15.78 -19.50
CA LEU A 74 4.52 -16.94 -20.14
C LEU A 74 3.81 -16.56 -21.44
N ILE A 75 3.13 -15.41 -21.50
CA ILE A 75 2.39 -15.00 -22.69
C ILE A 75 3.34 -14.56 -23.82
N PHE A 76 4.33 -13.74 -23.52
CA PHE A 76 5.16 -13.08 -24.53
C PHE A 76 6.53 -13.72 -24.73
N GLY A 77 7.11 -14.31 -23.70
CA GLY A 77 8.45 -14.89 -23.76
C GLY A 77 8.46 -16.40 -23.97
N HIS A 78 7.46 -17.11 -23.46
CA HIS A 78 7.43 -18.57 -23.40
C HIS A 78 6.02 -19.10 -23.74
N PRO A 79 5.54 -18.88 -24.97
CA PRO A 79 4.16 -19.22 -25.34
C PRO A 79 3.88 -20.73 -25.44
N THR A 80 4.95 -21.56 -25.39
CA THR A 80 4.83 -23.02 -25.40
C THR A 80 5.19 -23.62 -24.06
N SER A 81 4.54 -24.69 -23.65
CA SER A 81 4.82 -25.37 -22.39
C SER A 81 6.22 -25.96 -22.31
N ALA A 82 6.81 -26.33 -23.45
CA ALA A 82 8.17 -26.87 -23.53
C ALA A 82 9.25 -25.85 -23.10
N ASP A 83 9.01 -24.57 -23.40
CA ASP A 83 9.98 -23.49 -23.14
C ASP A 83 9.67 -22.70 -21.85
N ALA A 84 8.62 -23.09 -21.13
CA ALA A 84 8.13 -22.33 -19.99
C ALA A 84 9.08 -22.29 -18.78
N GLY A 85 10.00 -23.27 -18.65
CA GLY A 85 11.03 -23.31 -17.61
C GLY A 85 10.46 -23.15 -16.19
N VAL A 86 10.95 -22.16 -15.44
CA VAL A 86 10.54 -21.90 -14.04
C VAL A 86 9.28 -21.05 -13.93
N TRP A 87 8.82 -20.42 -15.00
CA TRP A 87 7.76 -19.44 -14.97
C TRP A 87 6.41 -19.96 -14.47
N PRO A 88 5.97 -21.19 -14.80
CA PRO A 88 4.74 -21.75 -14.21
C PRO A 88 4.82 -21.88 -12.70
N MET A 89 5.99 -22.26 -12.15
CA MET A 89 6.18 -22.33 -10.70
C MET A 89 6.11 -20.93 -10.07
N VAL A 90 6.79 -19.94 -10.65
CA VAL A 90 6.74 -18.54 -10.18
C VAL A 90 5.32 -17.99 -10.21
N TRP A 91 4.57 -18.31 -11.27
CA TRP A 91 3.16 -17.95 -11.41
C TRP A 91 2.28 -18.51 -10.29
N HIS A 92 2.44 -19.81 -9.97
CA HIS A 92 1.69 -20.45 -8.88
C HIS A 92 2.06 -19.90 -7.52
N ILE A 93 3.36 -19.72 -7.23
CA ILE A 93 3.82 -19.10 -5.99
C ILE A 93 3.23 -17.71 -5.85
N GLY A 94 3.24 -16.92 -6.92
CA GLY A 94 2.63 -15.59 -6.96
C GLY A 94 1.14 -15.63 -6.67
N ALA A 95 0.38 -16.48 -7.37
CA ALA A 95 -1.06 -16.61 -7.18
C ALA A 95 -1.45 -17.10 -5.79
N ILE A 96 -0.73 -18.07 -5.23
CA ILE A 96 -0.96 -18.61 -3.88
C ILE A 96 -0.64 -17.54 -2.83
N SER A 97 0.51 -16.89 -2.93
CA SER A 97 0.89 -15.82 -1.99
C SER A 97 -0.14 -14.68 -2.00
N LEU A 98 -0.58 -14.28 -3.19
CA LEU A 98 -1.62 -13.28 -3.40
C LEU A 98 -2.95 -13.68 -2.75
N ALA A 99 -3.40 -14.91 -2.98
CA ALA A 99 -4.63 -15.43 -2.40
C ALA A 99 -4.53 -15.51 -0.87
N VAL A 100 -3.48 -16.12 -0.33
CA VAL A 100 -3.29 -16.27 1.13
C VAL A 100 -3.21 -14.90 1.80
N GLY A 101 -2.37 -13.99 1.32
CA GLY A 101 -2.23 -12.65 1.87
C GLY A 101 -3.53 -11.84 1.79
N GLY A 102 -4.22 -11.91 0.66
CA GLY A 102 -5.45 -11.16 0.44
C GLY A 102 -6.65 -11.71 1.22
N TYR A 103 -6.81 -13.03 1.32
CA TYR A 103 -7.86 -13.62 2.17
C TYR A 103 -7.57 -13.42 3.65
N TRP A 104 -6.31 -13.49 4.07
CA TRP A 104 -5.92 -13.10 5.43
C TRP A 104 -6.33 -11.67 5.74
N PHE A 105 -6.03 -10.72 4.84
CA PHE A 105 -6.50 -9.35 4.99
C PHE A 105 -8.04 -9.29 5.10
N TRP A 106 -8.77 -9.95 4.20
CA TRP A 106 -10.22 -9.84 4.11
C TRP A 106 -10.95 -10.37 5.34
N PHE A 107 -10.57 -11.56 5.83
CA PHE A 107 -11.28 -12.26 6.89
C PHE A 107 -10.78 -11.95 8.29
N PHE A 108 -9.52 -11.51 8.45
CA PHE A 108 -8.92 -11.35 9.77
C PHE A 108 -8.49 -9.91 10.07
N ILE A 109 -7.84 -9.23 9.11
CA ILE A 109 -7.30 -7.89 9.37
C ILE A 109 -8.37 -6.82 9.18
N ARG A 110 -9.19 -6.92 8.13
CA ARG A 110 -10.26 -5.97 7.84
C ARG A 110 -11.33 -5.94 8.92
N VAL A 111 -11.64 -7.08 9.52
CA VAL A 111 -12.66 -7.20 10.57
C VAL A 111 -12.15 -6.74 11.93
N ASP A 112 -10.87 -6.67 12.13
CA ASP A 112 -10.25 -6.18 13.36
C ASP A 112 -10.57 -4.69 13.55
N VAL A 113 -11.18 -4.37 14.70
CA VAL A 113 -11.59 -3.00 15.07
C VAL A 113 -10.39 -2.06 15.15
N ALA A 114 -9.22 -2.55 15.54
CA ALA A 114 -7.99 -1.77 15.57
C ALA A 114 -7.46 -1.43 14.16
N SER A 115 -7.87 -2.19 13.14
CA SER A 115 -7.45 -1.98 11.75
C SER A 115 -8.48 -1.19 10.94
N GLU A 116 -9.60 -1.82 10.59
CA GLU A 116 -10.66 -1.21 9.78
C GLU A 116 -12.06 -1.38 10.41
N GLY A 117 -12.28 -2.42 11.21
CA GLY A 117 -13.56 -2.69 11.90
C GLY A 117 -14.73 -2.99 10.94
N VAL A 118 -14.45 -3.42 9.71
CA VAL A 118 -15.48 -3.67 8.69
C VAL A 118 -15.78 -5.15 8.63
N LYS A 119 -17.03 -5.54 8.86
CA LYS A 119 -17.46 -6.93 8.79
C LYS A 119 -17.19 -7.52 7.40
N TRP A 120 -16.76 -8.79 7.34
CA TRP A 120 -16.34 -9.46 6.12
C TRP A 120 -17.43 -9.51 5.03
N TYR A 121 -18.70 -9.49 5.40
CA TYR A 121 -19.85 -9.49 4.49
C TYR A 121 -20.33 -8.08 4.10
N ASN A 122 -19.76 -7.03 4.65
CA ASN A 122 -20.12 -5.65 4.34
C ASN A 122 -19.25 -5.15 3.18
N PHE A 123 -19.83 -5.07 1.99
CA PHE A 123 -19.14 -4.65 0.78
C PHE A 123 -19.36 -3.15 0.52
N ASN A 124 -18.28 -2.42 0.40
CA ASN A 124 -18.28 -1.06 -0.13
C ASN A 124 -17.92 -1.11 -1.62
N GLY A 125 -18.92 -1.01 -2.51
CA GLY A 125 -18.75 -1.25 -3.93
C GLY A 125 -17.57 -0.53 -4.60
N ARG A 126 -17.30 0.74 -4.21
CA ARG A 126 -16.14 1.49 -4.76
C ARG A 126 -14.83 1.20 -4.02
N GLY A 127 -14.92 0.99 -2.71
CA GLY A 127 -13.74 0.74 -1.87
C GLY A 127 -13.16 -0.65 -2.10
N ASP A 128 -14.03 -1.63 -2.31
CA ASP A 128 -13.66 -3.04 -2.28
C ASP A 128 -13.49 -3.67 -3.67
N ILE A 129 -13.89 -2.98 -4.76
CA ILE A 129 -13.74 -3.50 -6.13
C ILE A 129 -12.30 -3.94 -6.43
N PHE A 130 -11.31 -3.26 -5.87
CA PHE A 130 -9.91 -3.63 -6.04
C PHE A 130 -9.60 -4.97 -5.37
N ILE A 131 -9.89 -5.10 -4.07
CA ILE A 131 -9.53 -6.32 -3.33
C ILE A 131 -10.37 -7.52 -3.79
N VAL A 132 -11.65 -7.31 -4.08
CA VAL A 132 -12.51 -8.37 -4.63
C VAL A 132 -12.04 -8.81 -6.01
N GLY A 133 -11.72 -7.87 -6.91
CA GLY A 133 -11.14 -8.16 -8.21
C GLY A 133 -9.82 -8.93 -8.11
N LEU A 134 -8.96 -8.53 -7.18
CA LEU A 134 -7.67 -9.16 -6.91
C LEU A 134 -7.83 -10.62 -6.43
N LEU A 135 -8.67 -10.83 -5.41
CA LEU A 135 -8.95 -12.16 -4.85
C LEU A 135 -9.65 -13.07 -5.88
N SER A 136 -10.63 -12.55 -6.62
CA SER A 136 -11.31 -13.30 -7.68
C SER A 136 -10.33 -13.72 -8.78
N THR A 137 -9.44 -12.80 -9.20
CA THR A 137 -8.41 -13.10 -10.20
C THR A 137 -7.50 -14.24 -9.73
N ALA A 138 -6.94 -14.16 -8.52
CA ALA A 138 -6.08 -15.21 -7.98
C ALA A 138 -6.82 -16.54 -7.80
N THR A 139 -8.05 -16.51 -7.30
CA THR A 139 -8.86 -17.71 -7.05
C THR A 139 -9.19 -18.43 -8.34
N PHE A 140 -9.72 -17.70 -9.33
CA PHE A 140 -10.10 -18.32 -10.61
C PHE A 140 -8.88 -18.75 -11.42
N ALA A 141 -7.76 -18.05 -11.31
CA ALA A 141 -6.49 -18.47 -11.90
C ALA A 141 -6.03 -19.82 -11.34
N LEU A 142 -6.05 -19.99 -10.01
CA LEU A 142 -5.67 -21.24 -9.35
C LEU A 142 -6.64 -22.39 -9.66
N ILE A 143 -7.95 -22.12 -9.66
CA ILE A 143 -8.96 -23.12 -10.02
C ILE A 143 -8.77 -23.55 -11.48
N TRP A 144 -8.60 -22.60 -12.39
CA TRP A 144 -8.35 -22.90 -13.80
C TRP A 144 -7.08 -23.75 -13.99
N SER A 145 -5.99 -23.34 -13.37
CA SER A 145 -4.72 -24.07 -13.47
C SER A 145 -4.80 -25.51 -12.94
N GLY A 146 -5.57 -25.75 -11.86
CA GLY A 146 -5.72 -27.09 -11.28
C GLY A 146 -6.75 -27.97 -11.99
N THR A 147 -7.76 -27.39 -12.67
CA THR A 147 -8.88 -28.13 -13.25
C THR A 147 -8.95 -28.08 -14.77
N MET A 148 -8.24 -27.14 -15.39
CA MET A 148 -8.34 -26.78 -16.82
C MET A 148 -9.78 -26.49 -17.28
N ASN A 149 -10.63 -26.08 -16.36
CA ASN A 149 -12.04 -25.81 -16.63
C ASN A 149 -12.21 -24.48 -17.37
N MET A 150 -12.94 -24.52 -18.50
CA MET A 150 -13.20 -23.34 -19.34
C MET A 150 -13.95 -22.23 -18.59
N LEU A 151 -14.90 -22.56 -17.71
CA LEU A 151 -15.63 -21.56 -16.92
C LEU A 151 -14.69 -20.83 -15.97
N ALA A 152 -13.79 -21.55 -15.30
CA ALA A 152 -12.79 -20.95 -14.42
C ALA A 152 -11.86 -20.02 -15.21
N PHE A 153 -11.47 -20.39 -16.42
CA PHE A 153 -10.67 -19.52 -17.31
C PHE A 153 -11.42 -18.23 -17.67
N VAL A 154 -12.68 -18.34 -18.09
CA VAL A 154 -13.50 -17.17 -18.43
C VAL A 154 -13.65 -16.23 -17.22
N LEU A 155 -13.89 -16.80 -16.03
CA LEU A 155 -13.99 -16.01 -14.79
C LEU A 155 -12.65 -15.37 -14.39
N PHE A 156 -11.54 -16.06 -14.63
CA PHE A 156 -10.19 -15.50 -14.44
C PHE A 156 -9.96 -14.28 -15.36
N ILE A 157 -10.27 -14.40 -16.64
CA ILE A 157 -10.14 -13.30 -17.60
C ILE A 157 -11.09 -12.14 -17.25
N ALA A 158 -12.35 -12.44 -16.91
CA ALA A 158 -13.33 -11.43 -16.54
C ALA A 158 -12.90 -10.67 -15.28
N SER A 159 -12.47 -11.37 -14.22
CA SER A 159 -12.01 -10.73 -12.98
C SER A 159 -10.73 -9.91 -13.20
N SER A 160 -9.81 -10.39 -14.01
CA SER A 160 -8.59 -9.65 -14.40
C SER A 160 -8.95 -8.38 -15.16
N THR A 161 -9.90 -8.46 -16.09
CA THR A 161 -10.39 -7.29 -16.85
C THR A 161 -11.02 -6.25 -15.93
N VAL A 162 -11.83 -6.67 -14.96
CA VAL A 162 -12.41 -5.76 -13.96
C VAL A 162 -11.30 -5.15 -13.09
N LEU A 163 -10.34 -5.95 -12.63
CA LEU A 163 -9.24 -5.50 -11.79
C LEU A 163 -8.43 -4.39 -12.48
N PHE A 164 -7.91 -4.64 -13.67
CA PHE A 164 -7.09 -3.69 -14.40
C PHE A 164 -7.91 -2.55 -15.04
N GLY A 165 -9.11 -2.83 -15.52
CA GLY A 165 -10.00 -1.82 -16.09
C GLY A 165 -10.51 -0.81 -15.05
N SER A 166 -10.60 -1.20 -13.77
CA SER A 166 -11.08 -0.34 -12.69
C SER A 166 -9.98 0.52 -12.02
N VAL A 167 -8.73 0.48 -12.48
CA VAL A 167 -7.58 1.19 -11.84
C VAL A 167 -7.91 2.64 -11.50
N PHE A 168 -8.51 3.39 -12.43
CA PHE A 168 -8.82 4.82 -12.21
C PHE A 168 -9.99 5.09 -11.26
N TRP A 169 -10.81 4.08 -10.97
CA TRP A 169 -12.01 4.20 -10.13
C TRP A 169 -11.93 3.44 -8.82
N SER A 170 -10.89 2.64 -8.62
CA SER A 170 -10.70 1.79 -7.45
C SER A 170 -9.50 2.20 -6.60
N LYS A 171 -9.37 1.58 -5.45
CA LYS A 171 -8.18 1.72 -4.59
C LYS A 171 -6.88 1.26 -5.27
N PHE A 172 -6.92 0.62 -6.44
CA PHE A 172 -5.73 0.20 -7.17
C PHE A 172 -4.78 1.38 -7.44
N ALA A 173 -5.33 2.55 -7.76
CA ALA A 173 -4.54 3.75 -8.02
C ALA A 173 -3.65 4.20 -6.83
N HIS A 174 -3.93 3.75 -5.60
CA HIS A 174 -3.11 4.08 -4.44
C HIS A 174 -1.67 3.55 -4.56
N MET A 175 -1.45 2.48 -5.31
CA MET A 175 -0.10 1.95 -5.57
C MET A 175 0.82 2.98 -6.23
N PHE A 176 0.26 3.93 -6.97
CA PHE A 176 1.00 5.01 -7.62
C PHE A 176 1.09 6.26 -6.75
N PHE A 177 -0.02 6.60 -6.06
CA PHE A 177 -0.08 7.85 -5.29
C PHE A 177 0.62 7.78 -3.93
N LYS A 178 0.58 6.65 -3.23
CA LYS A 178 1.22 6.52 -1.92
C LYS A 178 2.73 6.71 -1.97
N PRO A 179 3.49 6.02 -2.85
CA PRO A 179 4.93 6.25 -2.96
C PRO A 179 5.28 7.68 -3.35
N ALA A 180 4.50 8.28 -4.26
CA ALA A 180 4.70 9.66 -4.67
C ALA A 180 4.47 10.64 -3.51
N ALA A 181 3.42 10.44 -2.70
CA ALA A 181 3.14 11.25 -1.53
C ALA A 181 4.21 11.07 -0.43
N ALA A 182 4.68 9.85 -0.20
CA ALA A 182 5.77 9.56 0.73
C ALA A 182 7.08 10.23 0.31
N TYR A 183 7.40 10.17 -0.98
CA TYR A 183 8.56 10.87 -1.54
C TYR A 183 8.45 12.38 -1.36
N GLN A 184 7.30 12.98 -1.71
CA GLN A 184 7.07 14.41 -1.52
C GLN A 184 7.22 14.83 -0.06
N LYS A 185 6.67 14.05 0.89
CA LYS A 185 6.81 14.29 2.32
C LYS A 185 8.28 14.35 2.75
N LYS A 186 9.11 13.42 2.24
CA LYS A 186 10.56 13.43 2.52
C LYS A 186 11.25 14.65 1.91
N CYS A 187 10.86 15.04 0.71
CA CYS A 187 11.40 16.25 0.08
C CYS A 187 11.07 17.51 0.86
N VAL A 188 9.81 17.71 1.29
CA VAL A 188 9.40 18.92 2.03
C VAL A 188 9.98 18.98 3.46
N LYS A 189 10.32 17.83 4.05
CA LYS A 189 11.14 17.79 5.26
C LYS A 189 12.57 18.21 4.98
N ALA A 190 13.18 17.68 3.94
CA ALA A 190 14.57 17.90 3.59
C ALA A 190 14.85 19.33 3.10
N ASP A 191 13.91 19.97 2.40
CA ASP A 191 14.04 21.36 1.92
C ASP A 191 13.65 22.40 2.99
N GLY A 192 13.09 21.94 4.12
CA GLY A 192 12.69 22.77 5.25
C GLY A 192 11.41 23.57 5.05
N SER A 193 10.66 23.34 3.95
CA SER A 193 9.35 23.98 3.74
C SER A 193 8.31 23.48 4.75
N ASN A 194 8.39 22.20 5.14
CA ASN A 194 7.42 21.52 6.01
C ASN A 194 5.96 21.71 5.59
N GLU A 195 5.72 21.99 4.31
CA GLU A 195 4.39 22.30 3.77
C GLU A 195 3.44 21.12 3.99
N ASN A 196 2.30 21.39 4.64
CA ASN A 196 1.28 20.42 5.01
C ASN A 196 1.77 19.25 5.90
N LEU A 197 2.91 19.43 6.57
CA LEU A 197 3.33 18.51 7.63
C LEU A 197 2.87 19.07 8.99
N PRO A 198 2.43 18.20 9.92
CA PRO A 198 2.18 18.61 11.27
C PRO A 198 3.47 19.12 11.91
N GLY A 199 3.35 20.09 12.82
CA GLY A 199 4.49 20.57 13.60
C GLY A 199 5.13 19.44 14.42
N GLU A 200 6.44 19.47 14.51
CA GLU A 200 7.13 18.58 15.44
C GLU A 200 7.13 19.28 16.82
N TYR A 201 6.49 18.64 17.80
CA TYR A 201 6.44 19.10 19.17
C TYR A 201 7.30 18.19 20.04
N ASP A 202 8.14 18.78 20.87
CA ASP A 202 8.81 18.05 21.93
C ASP A 202 7.81 17.83 23.08
N LEU A 203 7.31 16.62 23.21
CA LEU A 203 6.31 16.27 24.22
C LEU A 203 6.89 16.25 25.65
N SER A 204 8.21 16.21 25.80
CA SER A 204 8.89 16.35 27.08
C SER A 204 9.03 17.82 27.51
N GLY A 205 8.82 18.75 26.57
CA GLY A 205 8.91 20.19 26.82
C GLY A 205 7.81 20.70 27.74
N SER A 206 8.17 21.47 28.76
CA SER A 206 7.22 22.05 29.72
C SER A 206 6.11 22.88 29.07
N ASP A 207 6.41 23.56 27.98
CA ASP A 207 5.46 24.38 27.22
C ASP A 207 4.38 23.53 26.55
N VAL A 208 4.73 22.35 26.05
CA VAL A 208 3.79 21.42 25.44
C VAL A 208 2.95 20.75 26.52
N GLN A 209 3.56 20.30 27.59
CA GLN A 209 2.88 19.67 28.72
C GLN A 209 1.91 20.63 29.41
N SER A 210 2.25 21.90 29.54
CA SER A 210 1.35 22.92 30.10
C SER A 210 0.12 23.19 29.24
N ARG A 211 0.25 23.08 27.92
CA ARG A 211 -0.87 23.23 26.96
C ARG A 211 -1.76 22.01 26.85
N PHE A 212 -1.23 20.84 27.15
CA PHE A 212 -1.90 19.55 27.04
C PHE A 212 -1.74 18.74 28.32
N PRO A 213 -2.38 19.16 29.43
CA PRO A 213 -2.20 18.55 30.76
C PRO A 213 -2.68 17.09 30.82
N ASP A 214 -3.49 16.67 29.84
CA ASP A 214 -3.99 15.27 29.74
C ASP A 214 -3.02 14.33 29.03
N ILE A 215 -1.88 14.83 28.53
CA ILE A 215 -0.86 13.95 27.96
C ILE A 215 -0.27 13.10 29.10
N PRO A 216 -0.41 11.76 29.06
CA PRO A 216 0.17 10.89 30.07
C PRO A 216 1.69 11.08 30.17
N GLU A 217 2.22 10.94 31.36
CA GLU A 217 3.65 11.16 31.64
C GLU A 217 4.59 10.34 30.73
N TYR A 218 4.20 9.11 30.40
CA TYR A 218 4.95 8.27 29.46
C TYR A 218 4.98 8.82 28.01
N MET A 219 4.07 9.68 27.63
CA MET A 219 4.06 10.37 26.34
C MET A 219 4.97 11.59 26.31
N GLY A 220 5.45 12.03 27.46
CA GLY A 220 6.43 13.12 27.60
C GLY A 220 7.84 12.79 27.12
N THR A 221 8.07 11.57 26.59
CA THR A 221 9.39 11.14 26.09
C THR A 221 9.57 11.37 24.59
N ASN A 222 8.79 12.20 23.93
CA ASN A 222 8.90 12.54 22.50
C ASN A 222 9.00 11.30 21.59
N PRO A 223 7.98 10.43 21.57
CA PRO A 223 8.04 9.18 20.81
C PRO A 223 8.20 9.45 19.31
N GLU A 224 8.97 8.62 18.63
CA GLU A 224 9.44 8.76 17.24
C GLU A 224 8.35 9.05 16.20
N ASN A 225 7.11 8.70 16.47
CA ASN A 225 5.99 8.86 15.55
C ASN A 225 4.99 9.96 15.97
N MET A 226 5.27 10.76 16.97
CA MET A 226 4.42 11.88 17.35
C MET A 226 4.46 12.99 16.32
N GLY A 227 3.29 13.56 16.02
CA GLY A 227 3.11 14.53 14.92
C GLY A 227 2.73 13.88 13.57
N LEU A 228 2.92 12.58 13.40
CA LEU A 228 2.48 11.82 12.22
C LEU A 228 1.37 10.80 12.54
N GLY A 229 0.85 10.86 13.72
CA GLY A 229 -0.03 9.89 14.33
C GLY A 229 0.68 9.16 15.46
N ILE A 230 0.02 9.08 16.60
CA ILE A 230 0.47 8.29 17.74
C ILE A 230 0.58 6.84 17.25
N LYS A 231 1.71 6.20 17.53
CA LYS A 231 1.84 4.75 17.35
C LYS A 231 0.86 4.10 18.34
N ARG A 232 -0.35 3.85 17.87
CA ARG A 232 -1.33 3.12 18.67
C ARG A 232 -0.90 1.68 18.73
N GLU A 233 -0.65 1.19 19.93
CA GLU A 233 -0.62 -0.24 20.13
C GLU A 233 -2.00 -0.79 19.77
N PRO A 234 -2.06 -1.89 19.01
CA PRO A 234 -3.35 -2.55 18.78
C PRO A 234 -3.96 -2.89 20.14
N PRO A 235 -5.26 -2.64 20.36
CA PRO A 235 -5.91 -3.00 21.61
C PRO A 235 -5.71 -4.49 21.87
N ASN A 236 -5.25 -4.82 23.07
CA ASN A 236 -4.97 -6.22 23.51
C ASN A 236 -6.25 -7.00 23.88
N HIS A 237 -7.41 -6.54 23.44
CA HIS A 237 -8.67 -7.21 23.71
C HIS A 237 -9.22 -7.79 22.41
N PHE A 238 -9.30 -9.07 22.39
CA PHE A 238 -10.00 -9.90 21.43
C PHE A 238 -11.17 -10.57 22.10
#